data_a70230245f652c167b4869769859d108
#
_entry.id   a70230245f652c167b4869769859d108
#
_cell.length_a   1.000
_cell.length_b   1.000
_cell.length_c   1.000
_cell.angle_alpha   90.00
_cell.angle_beta   90.00
_cell.angle_gamma   90.00
#
_symmetry.space_group_name_H-M   'P 1'
#
loop_
_entity.id
_entity.type
_entity.pdbx_description
1 polymer ?
#
loop_
_entity_poly.entity_id
_entity_poly.type
_entity_poly.pdbx_seq_one_letter_code
_entity_poly.pdbx_strand_id
1 'polypeptide(L)'
;MTGKLATGYIEGVQSLGIGTSLKHYAVNSQETRRMTSNSQIDERTLREIYLSAFEEVVKKAKPTSVMASYNRINGEFGARNKYLLTDVLRKEWKYQGGVVSDWGAANDIVSCMKNGLTLEMPDPKGFHTDVLKEAYKDGRITDQELDNWTKNVLQNFVSLHKI
;
A
#
# COMPACT_ATOMS: atom_id res chain seq x y z
N MET A 1 -21.98 4.75 0.33
CA MET A 1 -22.32 4.21 1.69
C MET A 1 -21.11 3.52 2.34
N THR A 2 -20.43 2.61 1.66
CA THR A 2 -19.25 1.88 2.18
C THR A 2 -18.17 2.79 2.74
N GLY A 3 -17.76 3.82 1.99
CA GLY A 3 -16.74 4.77 2.46
C GLY A 3 -17.12 5.49 3.75
N LYS A 4 -18.38 5.91 3.89
CA LYS A 4 -18.86 6.58 5.13
C LYS A 4 -18.81 5.66 6.35
N LEU A 5 -19.22 4.40 6.20
CA LEU A 5 -19.17 3.42 7.30
C LEU A 5 -17.71 3.11 7.69
N ALA A 6 -16.85 2.89 6.71
CA ALA A 6 -15.44 2.66 6.95
C ALA A 6 -14.75 3.88 7.60
N THR A 7 -15.10 5.10 7.18
CA THR A 7 -14.62 6.34 7.81
C THR A 7 -14.96 6.37 9.29
N GLY A 8 -16.22 6.21 9.66
CA GLY A 8 -16.65 6.23 11.07
C GLY A 8 -16.02 5.11 11.90
N TYR A 9 -15.87 3.90 11.32
CA TYR A 9 -15.18 2.80 11.99
C TYR A 9 -13.71 3.13 12.29
N ILE A 10 -12.98 3.64 11.30
CA ILE A 10 -11.56 4.00 11.45
C ILE A 10 -11.39 5.15 12.46
N GLU A 11 -12.20 6.20 12.35
CA GLU A 11 -12.17 7.32 13.31
C GLU A 11 -12.44 6.84 14.74
N GLY A 12 -13.43 5.96 14.93
CA GLY A 12 -13.71 5.38 16.23
C GLY A 12 -12.55 4.56 16.81
N VAL A 13 -11.92 3.70 16.01
CA VAL A 13 -10.75 2.91 16.48
C VAL A 13 -9.56 3.81 16.77
N GLN A 14 -9.26 4.75 15.87
CA GLN A 14 -8.11 5.65 16.03
C GLN A 14 -8.28 6.64 17.18
N SER A 15 -9.50 6.99 17.57
CA SER A 15 -9.76 7.83 18.75
C SER A 15 -9.30 7.20 20.08
N LEU A 16 -9.08 5.88 20.08
CA LEU A 16 -8.56 5.13 21.23
C LEU A 16 -7.03 4.94 21.19
N GLY A 17 -6.32 5.63 20.31
CA GLY A 17 -4.87 5.48 20.14
C GLY A 17 -4.45 4.19 19.41
N ILE A 18 -5.34 3.55 18.66
CA ILE A 18 -5.08 2.30 17.95
C ILE A 18 -5.06 2.57 16.44
N GLY A 19 -3.93 2.25 15.78
CA GLY A 19 -3.81 2.38 14.34
C GLY A 19 -4.71 1.41 13.57
N THR A 20 -5.12 1.81 12.36
CA THR A 20 -5.94 1.00 11.46
C THR A 20 -5.23 0.72 10.14
N SER A 21 -5.59 -0.40 9.50
CA SER A 21 -5.10 -0.74 8.15
C SER A 21 -6.29 -0.93 7.21
N LEU A 22 -6.47 0.02 6.30
CA LEU A 22 -7.55 -0.02 5.31
C LEU A 22 -7.20 -1.00 4.18
N LYS A 23 -8.09 -1.97 3.89
CA LYS A 23 -7.77 -3.06 2.94
C LYS A 23 -8.96 -3.55 2.12
N HIS A 24 -8.72 -4.26 1.03
CA HIS A 24 -7.44 -4.44 0.33
C HIS A 24 -7.38 -3.50 -0.87
N TYR A 25 -6.33 -2.72 -1.00
CA TYR A 25 -6.19 -1.69 -2.02
C TYR A 25 -5.44 -2.23 -3.24
N ALA A 26 -6.09 -2.54 -4.38
CA ALA A 26 -7.49 -2.41 -4.70
C ALA A 26 -7.94 -3.54 -5.65
N VAL A 27 -9.23 -3.55 -5.97
CA VAL A 27 -9.80 -4.42 -7.03
C VAL A 27 -9.64 -5.92 -6.78
N ASN A 28 -9.51 -6.36 -5.53
CA ASN A 28 -9.55 -7.78 -5.18
C ASN A 28 -11.02 -8.22 -4.97
N SER A 29 -11.74 -8.41 -6.09
CA SER A 29 -13.17 -8.73 -6.07
C SER A 29 -13.47 -10.22 -6.14
N GLN A 30 -12.43 -11.06 -6.26
CA GLN A 30 -12.57 -12.52 -6.23
C GLN A 30 -11.41 -13.16 -5.47
N GLU A 31 -11.72 -14.24 -4.74
CA GLU A 31 -10.71 -15.00 -4.00
C GLU A 31 -10.08 -16.13 -4.81
N THR A 32 -10.79 -16.65 -5.82
CA THR A 32 -10.26 -17.70 -6.71
C THR A 32 -9.02 -17.19 -7.43
N ARG A 33 -7.88 -17.84 -7.19
CA ARG A 33 -6.57 -17.49 -7.76
C ARG A 33 -6.16 -16.03 -7.50
N ARG A 34 -6.53 -15.45 -6.37
CA ARG A 34 -6.27 -14.04 -6.03
C ARG A 34 -4.81 -13.63 -6.15
N MET A 35 -3.86 -14.55 -5.92
CA MET A 35 -2.43 -14.28 -6.03
C MET A 35 -1.90 -14.26 -7.48
N THR A 36 -2.70 -14.67 -8.46
CA THR A 36 -2.29 -14.73 -9.87
C THR A 36 -3.30 -14.10 -10.83
N SER A 37 -4.50 -13.77 -10.35
CA SER A 37 -5.54 -13.13 -11.15
C SER A 37 -5.11 -11.73 -11.60
N ASN A 38 -5.66 -11.30 -12.74
CA ASN A 38 -5.42 -9.97 -13.29
C ASN A 38 -6.75 -9.29 -13.58
N SER A 39 -7.08 -8.27 -12.83
CA SER A 39 -8.29 -7.47 -13.02
C SER A 39 -8.05 -6.45 -14.14
N GLN A 40 -8.66 -6.70 -15.29
CA GLN A 40 -8.66 -5.75 -16.40
C GLN A 40 -9.78 -4.73 -16.21
N ILE A 41 -9.44 -3.46 -16.11
CA ILE A 41 -10.41 -2.42 -15.76
C ILE A 41 -10.03 -1.08 -16.39
N ASP A 42 -11.01 -0.38 -16.96
CA ASP A 42 -10.83 0.96 -17.48
C ASP A 42 -10.70 2.00 -16.36
N GLU A 43 -10.11 3.14 -16.68
CA GLU A 43 -9.79 4.18 -15.70
C GLU A 43 -11.03 4.75 -15.01
N ARG A 44 -12.12 4.94 -15.74
CA ARG A 44 -13.34 5.50 -15.18
C ARG A 44 -13.96 4.55 -14.16
N THR A 45 -14.10 3.28 -14.52
CA THR A 45 -14.63 2.24 -13.62
C THR A 45 -13.74 2.06 -12.40
N LEU A 46 -12.41 2.07 -12.60
CA LEU A 46 -11.45 2.00 -11.51
C LEU A 46 -11.68 3.14 -10.51
N ARG A 47 -11.77 4.38 -10.98
CA ARG A 47 -11.93 5.56 -10.14
C ARG A 47 -13.29 5.67 -9.47
N GLU A 48 -14.36 5.50 -10.25
CA GLU A 48 -15.72 5.77 -9.77
C GLU A 48 -16.28 4.65 -8.89
N ILE A 49 -15.85 3.40 -9.11
CA ILE A 49 -16.38 2.24 -8.39
C ILE A 49 -15.37 1.72 -7.34
N TYR A 50 -14.17 1.35 -7.78
CA TYR A 50 -13.23 0.62 -6.92
C TYR A 50 -12.40 1.53 -6.01
N LEU A 51 -12.02 2.70 -6.47
CA LEU A 51 -11.19 3.63 -5.69
C LEU A 51 -12.01 4.64 -4.89
N SER A 52 -13.24 4.93 -5.25
CA SER A 52 -14.04 6.00 -4.63
C SER A 52 -14.22 5.85 -3.11
N ALA A 53 -14.45 4.63 -2.63
CA ALA A 53 -14.57 4.36 -1.19
C ALA A 53 -13.22 4.53 -0.47
N PHE A 54 -12.12 4.08 -1.07
CA PHE A 54 -10.77 4.27 -0.53
C PHE A 54 -10.39 5.75 -0.47
N GLU A 55 -10.67 6.50 -1.53
CA GLU A 55 -10.43 7.94 -1.60
C GLU A 55 -11.15 8.68 -0.46
N GLU A 56 -12.44 8.40 -0.28
CA GLU A 56 -13.23 9.00 0.80
C GLU A 56 -12.61 8.73 2.16
N VAL A 57 -12.26 7.47 2.45
CA VAL A 57 -11.69 7.05 3.73
C VAL A 57 -10.31 7.65 3.95
N VAL A 58 -9.44 7.59 2.95
CA VAL A 58 -8.06 8.12 3.03
C VAL A 58 -8.07 9.62 3.30
N LYS A 59 -8.92 10.37 2.62
CA LYS A 59 -9.01 11.83 2.78
C LYS A 59 -9.64 12.26 4.10
N LYS A 60 -10.64 11.52 4.59
CA LYS A 60 -11.39 11.88 5.81
C LYS A 60 -10.80 11.29 7.07
N ALA A 61 -10.68 9.97 7.15
CA ALA A 61 -10.25 9.26 8.35
C ALA A 61 -8.73 9.09 8.48
N LYS A 62 -7.99 9.25 7.38
CA LYS A 62 -6.51 9.14 7.37
C LYS A 62 -6.02 7.88 8.08
N PRO A 63 -6.38 6.67 7.61
CA PRO A 63 -5.98 5.42 8.26
C PRO A 63 -4.47 5.39 8.43
N THR A 64 -3.98 4.76 9.50
CA THR A 64 -2.54 4.67 9.80
C THR A 64 -1.78 3.95 8.69
N SER A 65 -2.38 2.88 8.14
CA SER A 65 -1.85 2.18 6.98
C SER A 65 -2.93 1.79 5.98
N VAL A 66 -2.49 1.51 4.76
CA VAL A 66 -3.29 0.89 3.69
C VAL A 66 -2.61 -0.42 3.31
N MET A 67 -3.37 -1.50 3.17
CA MET A 67 -2.85 -2.79 2.75
C MET A 67 -3.07 -2.98 1.25
N ALA A 68 -1.98 -3.18 0.51
CA ALA A 68 -2.04 -3.49 -0.92
C ALA A 68 -2.64 -4.88 -1.17
N SER A 69 -3.35 -5.04 -2.28
CA SER A 69 -4.00 -6.29 -2.65
C SER A 69 -3.06 -7.29 -3.32
N TYR A 70 -3.45 -8.58 -3.34
CA TYR A 70 -2.70 -9.65 -4.00
C TYR A 70 -2.71 -9.59 -5.52
N ASN A 71 -3.87 -9.27 -6.09
CA ASN A 71 -4.13 -9.40 -7.52
C ASN A 71 -3.32 -8.42 -8.37
N ARG A 72 -3.23 -8.74 -9.65
CA ARG A 72 -2.81 -7.74 -10.63
C ARG A 72 -3.98 -6.84 -10.98
N ILE A 73 -3.65 -5.59 -11.26
CA ILE A 73 -4.56 -4.59 -11.80
C ILE A 73 -3.93 -4.06 -13.09
N ASN A 74 -4.59 -4.33 -14.21
CA ASN A 74 -4.08 -3.98 -15.55
C ASN A 74 -2.65 -4.47 -15.81
N GLY A 75 -2.35 -5.70 -15.36
CA GLY A 75 -1.08 -6.36 -15.57
C GLY A 75 -0.07 -6.24 -14.41
N GLU A 76 -0.22 -5.26 -13.50
CA GLU A 76 0.74 -5.03 -12.42
C GLU A 76 0.20 -5.45 -11.05
N PHE A 77 1.01 -6.13 -10.25
CA PHE A 77 0.62 -6.57 -8.90
C PHE A 77 0.37 -5.38 -7.95
N GLY A 78 -0.68 -5.47 -7.13
CA GLY A 78 -1.08 -4.41 -6.21
C GLY A 78 0.04 -3.87 -5.33
N ALA A 79 0.87 -4.77 -4.77
CA ALA A 79 1.97 -4.40 -3.88
C ALA A 79 3.13 -3.65 -4.56
N ARG A 80 3.21 -3.65 -5.90
CA ARG A 80 4.22 -2.91 -6.66
C ARG A 80 3.62 -2.00 -7.74
N ASN A 81 2.33 -1.75 -7.70
CA ASN A 81 1.63 -0.92 -8.66
C ASN A 81 1.93 0.57 -8.43
N LYS A 82 2.89 1.10 -9.19
CA LYS A 82 3.31 2.51 -9.08
C LYS A 82 2.14 3.48 -9.25
N TYR A 83 1.26 3.21 -10.23
CA TYR A 83 0.11 4.06 -10.48
C TYR A 83 -0.78 4.17 -9.24
N LEU A 84 -1.16 3.04 -8.64
CA LEU A 84 -2.02 3.04 -7.46
C LEU A 84 -1.30 3.57 -6.20
N LEU A 85 -0.11 3.06 -5.89
CA LEU A 85 0.57 3.37 -4.64
C LEU A 85 1.21 4.76 -4.62
N THR A 86 1.80 5.17 -5.74
CA THR A 86 2.51 6.44 -5.82
C THR A 86 1.66 7.54 -6.44
N ASP A 87 1.13 7.32 -7.65
CA ASP A 87 0.52 8.43 -8.38
C ASP A 87 -0.86 8.77 -7.81
N VAL A 88 -1.72 7.77 -7.56
CA VAL A 88 -3.04 7.99 -6.97
C VAL A 88 -2.94 8.23 -5.46
N LEU A 89 -2.46 7.25 -4.70
CA LEU A 89 -2.52 7.29 -3.25
C LEU A 89 -1.67 8.44 -2.66
N ARG A 90 -0.40 8.53 -3.05
CA ARG A 90 0.54 9.51 -2.51
C ARG A 90 0.40 10.89 -3.13
N LYS A 91 0.39 10.98 -4.48
CA LYS A 91 0.44 12.28 -5.16
C LYS A 91 -0.94 12.95 -5.25
N GLU A 92 -1.99 12.21 -5.67
CA GLU A 92 -3.32 12.81 -5.81
C GLU A 92 -4.03 12.94 -4.46
N TRP A 93 -4.11 11.86 -3.67
CA TRP A 93 -4.83 11.87 -2.40
C TRP A 93 -4.02 12.40 -1.23
N LYS A 94 -2.71 12.66 -1.43
CA LYS A 94 -1.78 13.20 -0.40
C LYS A 94 -1.67 12.33 0.84
N TYR A 95 -1.83 11.03 0.68
CA TYR A 95 -1.72 10.09 1.79
C TYR A 95 -0.31 10.01 2.36
N GLN A 96 -0.19 10.11 3.67
CA GLN A 96 1.09 10.14 4.40
C GLN A 96 1.34 8.88 5.24
N GLY A 97 0.33 8.02 5.40
CA GLY A 97 0.45 6.79 6.19
C GLY A 97 1.26 5.68 5.50
N GLY A 98 1.44 4.57 6.17
CA GLY A 98 2.16 3.41 5.64
C GLY A 98 1.37 2.67 4.55
N VAL A 99 2.09 2.01 3.65
CA VAL A 99 1.53 1.00 2.76
C VAL A 99 2.16 -0.34 3.11
N VAL A 100 1.34 -1.28 3.56
CA VAL A 100 1.80 -2.64 3.88
C VAL A 100 1.39 -3.61 2.77
N SER A 101 2.17 -4.66 2.56
CA SER A 101 1.76 -5.72 1.65
C SER A 101 0.71 -6.62 2.33
N ASP A 102 -0.16 -7.26 1.55
CA ASP A 102 -0.83 -8.46 2.03
C ASP A 102 0.20 -9.60 2.21
N TRP A 103 -0.14 -10.65 2.95
CA TRP A 103 0.80 -11.70 3.37
C TRP A 103 1.45 -12.42 2.20
N GLY A 104 2.74 -12.16 1.98
CA GLY A 104 3.51 -12.72 0.87
C GLY A 104 3.24 -12.07 -0.50
N ALA A 105 2.59 -10.90 -0.55
CA ALA A 105 2.30 -10.20 -1.80
C ALA A 105 3.49 -9.43 -2.39
N ALA A 106 4.57 -9.24 -1.62
CA ALA A 106 5.77 -8.52 -2.07
C ALA A 106 6.71 -9.45 -2.88
N ASN A 107 6.26 -9.90 -4.04
CA ASN A 107 6.95 -10.87 -4.89
C ASN A 107 8.20 -10.33 -5.62
N ASP A 108 8.36 -9.02 -5.70
CA ASP A 108 9.54 -8.30 -6.20
C ASP A 108 9.77 -7.10 -5.29
N ILE A 109 10.57 -7.31 -4.25
CA ILE A 109 10.75 -6.32 -3.19
C ILE A 109 11.39 -5.03 -3.67
N VAL A 110 12.27 -5.07 -4.67
CA VAL A 110 12.89 -3.88 -5.24
C VAL A 110 11.86 -3.00 -5.92
N SER A 111 11.04 -3.59 -6.78
CA SER A 111 9.93 -2.86 -7.42
C SER A 111 8.88 -2.40 -6.42
N CYS A 112 8.55 -3.21 -5.41
CA CYS A 112 7.63 -2.84 -4.35
C CYS A 112 8.11 -1.59 -3.59
N MET A 113 9.37 -1.59 -3.16
CA MET A 113 10.01 -0.47 -2.47
C MET A 113 9.98 0.82 -3.32
N LYS A 114 10.43 0.73 -4.57
CA LYS A 114 10.48 1.87 -5.49
C LYS A 114 9.11 2.46 -5.81
N ASN A 115 8.09 1.62 -5.82
CA ASN A 115 6.73 2.00 -6.22
C ASN A 115 5.81 2.40 -5.05
N GLY A 116 6.32 2.41 -3.80
CA GLY A 116 5.61 3.02 -2.68
C GLY A 116 5.16 2.07 -1.57
N LEU A 117 5.55 0.78 -1.61
CA LEU A 117 5.38 -0.12 -0.47
C LEU A 117 6.26 0.36 0.68
N THR A 118 5.71 0.42 1.90
CA THR A 118 6.45 0.84 3.10
C THR A 118 6.95 -0.35 3.89
N LEU A 119 6.13 -1.38 4.04
CA LEU A 119 6.43 -2.55 4.87
C LEU A 119 5.94 -3.82 4.20
N GLU A 120 6.84 -4.79 4.10
CA GLU A 120 6.49 -6.14 3.70
C GLU A 120 5.91 -6.95 4.87
N MET A 121 4.89 -7.75 4.60
CA MET A 121 4.29 -8.68 5.54
C MET A 121 4.14 -10.08 4.91
N PRO A 122 4.39 -11.18 5.66
CA PRO A 122 5.13 -11.21 6.92
C PRO A 122 6.64 -11.01 6.68
N ASP A 123 7.43 -10.95 7.74
CA ASP A 123 8.89 -10.92 7.64
C ASP A 123 9.40 -12.10 6.78
N PRO A 124 10.13 -11.84 5.68
CA PRO A 124 10.68 -12.88 4.80
C PRO A 124 11.92 -13.57 5.39
N LYS A 125 12.17 -13.45 6.70
CA LYS A 125 13.30 -14.07 7.42
C LYS A 125 14.68 -13.73 6.79
N GLY A 126 14.83 -12.47 6.37
CA GLY A 126 16.07 -11.96 5.79
C GLY A 126 16.22 -12.16 4.28
N PHE A 127 15.44 -13.00 3.62
CA PHE A 127 15.59 -13.27 2.17
C PHE A 127 15.54 -11.99 1.34
N HIS A 128 14.54 -11.15 1.52
CA HIS A 128 14.45 -9.90 0.77
C HIS A 128 15.46 -8.85 1.22
N THR A 129 15.99 -8.94 2.44
CA THR A 129 17.08 -8.09 2.91
C THR A 129 18.33 -8.31 2.05
N ASP A 130 18.66 -9.53 1.73
CA ASP A 130 19.83 -9.84 0.90
C ASP A 130 19.60 -9.42 -0.58
N VAL A 131 18.38 -9.60 -1.10
CA VAL A 131 17.99 -9.08 -2.42
C VAL A 131 18.16 -7.56 -2.50
N LEU A 132 17.73 -6.83 -1.46
CA LEU A 132 17.87 -5.37 -1.40
C LEU A 132 19.32 -4.94 -1.29
N LYS A 133 20.17 -5.64 -0.50
CA LYS A 133 21.61 -5.37 -0.40
C LYS A 133 22.30 -5.55 -1.74
N GLU A 134 21.99 -6.63 -2.47
CA GLU A 134 22.52 -6.87 -3.80
C GLU A 134 22.07 -5.79 -4.79
N ALA A 135 20.78 -5.46 -4.79
CA ALA A 135 20.22 -4.41 -5.64
C ALA A 135 20.84 -3.02 -5.38
N TYR A 136 21.23 -2.75 -4.15
CA TYR A 136 21.95 -1.53 -3.81
C TYR A 136 23.41 -1.58 -4.32
N LYS A 137 24.11 -2.71 -4.14
CA LYS A 137 25.50 -2.88 -4.61
C LYS A 137 25.64 -2.79 -6.12
N ASP A 138 24.67 -3.30 -6.88
CA ASP A 138 24.68 -3.30 -8.35
C ASP A 138 24.01 -2.04 -8.96
N GLY A 139 23.63 -1.07 -8.13
CA GLY A 139 23.11 0.23 -8.56
C GLY A 139 21.63 0.21 -9.00
N ARG A 140 20.91 -0.89 -8.80
CA ARG A 140 19.45 -0.93 -9.02
C ARG A 140 18.68 -0.11 -8.00
N ILE A 141 19.25 0.18 -6.84
CA ILE A 141 18.71 1.06 -5.82
C ILE A 141 19.71 2.17 -5.56
N THR A 142 19.28 3.42 -5.62
CA THR A 142 20.08 4.60 -5.31
C THR A 142 19.97 4.99 -3.84
N ASP A 143 20.95 5.76 -3.32
CA ASP A 143 20.91 6.32 -1.96
C ASP A 143 19.61 7.09 -1.71
N GLN A 144 19.19 7.91 -2.67
CA GLN A 144 17.98 8.71 -2.55
C GLN A 144 16.72 7.85 -2.46
N GLU A 145 16.64 6.74 -3.19
CA GLU A 145 15.51 5.81 -3.12
C GLU A 145 15.47 5.10 -1.76
N LEU A 146 16.63 4.69 -1.25
CA LEU A 146 16.78 4.06 0.07
C LEU A 146 16.38 5.04 1.20
N ASP A 147 16.87 6.27 1.13
CA ASP A 147 16.54 7.33 2.10
C ASP A 147 15.04 7.66 2.08
N ASN A 148 14.44 7.77 0.90
CA ASN A 148 13.02 8.02 0.77
C ASN A 148 12.18 6.87 1.36
N TRP A 149 12.58 5.63 1.13
CA TRP A 149 11.90 4.48 1.70
C TRP A 149 12.04 4.44 3.22
N THR A 150 13.24 4.60 3.74
CA THR A 150 13.53 4.68 5.19
C THR A 150 12.70 5.79 5.84
N LYS A 151 12.65 6.96 5.22
CA LYS A 151 11.82 8.06 5.70
C LYS A 151 10.34 7.70 5.78
N ASN A 152 9.80 7.03 4.76
CA ASN A 152 8.41 6.58 4.76
C ASN A 152 8.13 5.56 5.88
N VAL A 153 9.06 4.63 6.13
CA VAL A 153 8.97 3.67 7.24
C VAL A 153 8.96 4.41 8.58
N LEU A 154 9.93 5.30 8.81
CA LEU A 154 10.03 6.06 10.06
C LEU A 154 8.82 6.96 10.30
N GLN A 155 8.30 7.63 9.27
CA GLN A 155 7.09 8.44 9.38
C GLN A 155 5.88 7.62 9.80
N ASN A 156 5.77 6.38 9.32
CA ASN A 156 4.69 5.48 9.71
C ASN A 156 4.78 5.11 11.20
N PHE A 157 5.99 4.79 11.70
CA PHE A 157 6.20 4.51 13.12
C PHE A 157 5.93 5.74 14.01
N VAL A 158 6.38 6.91 13.60
CA VAL A 158 6.13 8.16 14.35
C VAL A 158 4.64 8.50 14.38
N SER A 159 3.90 8.25 13.31
CA SER A 159 2.46 8.48 13.30
C SER A 159 1.70 7.57 14.26
N LEU A 160 2.15 6.32 14.43
CA LEU A 160 1.58 5.38 15.41
C LEU A 160 1.73 5.84 16.87
N HIS A 161 2.78 6.61 17.18
CA HIS A 161 3.01 7.13 18.54
C HIS A 161 2.31 8.46 18.83
N LYS A 162 1.64 9.04 17.84
CA LYS A 162 0.90 10.32 17.98
C LYS A 162 -0.61 10.16 18.06
N ILE A 163 -1.09 8.92 17.96
CA ILE A 163 -2.52 8.62 18.06
C ILE A 163 -2.98 8.51 19.53
#